data_c9ccff8c17d70dff36af1fb2871ac64e
#
_entry.id   c9ccff8c17d70dff36af1fb2871ac64e
#
_cell.length_a   1.000
_cell.length_b   1.000
_cell.length_c   1.000
_cell.angle_alpha   90.00
_cell.angle_beta   90.00
_cell.angle_gamma   90.00
#
_symmetry.space_group_name_H-M   'P 1'
#
loop_
_entity.id
_entity.type
_entity.pdbx_description
1 polymer ?
#
loop_
_entity_poly.entity_id
_entity_poly.type
_entity_poly.pdbx_seq_one_letter_code
_entity_poly.pdbx_strand_id
1 'polypeptide(L)'
;MRKPPERTLLRLLHHHWNRRTLSSVSYICEHFLFKGCFSEIEFVGLDKVRQKLKAGKRLIFIPDHQSEYDWMLLQNKLYRSGIKTVIQAGDNLFVGPLDPILRGCGAFMSVRQEKRFYSVHWIYDLLARAMGQRPIVIDREQYSRLYPKQLKRILGREGYNLLVFPGYETDPYSGEVKYGRSYTGMFNPLSPYVFITISKVLKDLDIRDAEYIPVAVTYERVPEDVLFREFRAATRRTKIAKYIYDHYYTFFKAPFSKELHQEKSRVCVKFGKGVPANFSIKARDFAELMRHEIGKLIRVYESTLIFHSLNGRFVLPKKELAENIQANLKKLKEHKIDCSPLYGPRGRLLPLDRMLGRVERLFNYSESPIIPLKTYRTLEHDQYEVFIHNPHLAAYYSNKLKYMLDL
;
A
#
# COMPACT_ATOMS: atom_id res chain seq x y z
N MET A 1 39.84 -3.50 -11.19
CA MET A 1 39.11 -3.66 -9.90
C MET A 1 38.47 -5.03 -9.85
N ARG A 2 38.72 -5.83 -8.80
CA ARG A 2 38.02 -7.12 -8.63
C ARG A 2 36.57 -6.81 -8.28
N LYS A 3 35.61 -7.37 -9.05
CA LYS A 3 34.17 -7.31 -8.70
C LYS A 3 33.98 -8.02 -7.35
N PRO A 4 33.16 -7.47 -6.44
CA PRO A 4 32.88 -8.13 -5.17
C PRO A 4 32.25 -9.51 -5.40
N PRO A 5 32.57 -10.51 -4.55
CA PRO A 5 32.01 -11.85 -4.67
C PRO A 5 30.48 -11.79 -4.65
N GLU A 6 29.81 -12.60 -5.45
CA GLU A 6 28.34 -12.67 -5.50
C GLU A 6 27.69 -12.91 -4.13
N ARG A 7 28.32 -13.71 -3.28
CA ARG A 7 27.89 -13.96 -1.90
C ARG A 7 27.78 -12.65 -1.08
N THR A 8 28.73 -11.73 -1.29
CA THR A 8 28.70 -10.41 -0.64
C THR A 8 27.52 -9.58 -1.14
N LEU A 9 27.29 -9.56 -2.45
CA LEU A 9 26.18 -8.84 -3.07
C LEU A 9 24.82 -9.36 -2.57
N LEU A 10 24.67 -10.68 -2.49
CA LEU A 10 23.46 -11.30 -1.95
C LEU A 10 23.24 -10.95 -0.47
N ARG A 11 24.29 -10.86 0.35
CA ARG A 11 24.17 -10.42 1.76
C ARG A 11 23.69 -8.97 1.87
N LEU A 12 24.15 -8.08 0.99
CA LEU A 12 23.71 -6.68 0.98
C LEU A 12 22.22 -6.52 0.68
N LEU A 13 21.64 -7.44 -0.09
CA LEU A 13 20.22 -7.40 -0.46
C LEU A 13 19.32 -8.16 0.49
N HIS A 14 19.86 -9.09 1.28
CA HIS A 14 19.11 -10.08 2.04
C HIS A 14 18.48 -9.50 3.33
N HIS A 15 17.38 -10.13 3.77
CA HIS A 15 16.79 -9.88 5.08
C HIS A 15 17.57 -10.59 6.20
N HIS A 16 17.33 -10.17 7.44
CA HIS A 16 17.86 -10.78 8.65
C HIS A 16 16.73 -11.05 9.63
N TRP A 17 15.68 -11.75 9.18
CA TRP A 17 14.48 -12.01 9.97
C TRP A 17 14.80 -12.38 11.40
N ASN A 18 14.33 -11.59 12.35
CA ASN A 18 14.60 -11.73 13.78
C ASN A 18 13.29 -11.59 14.56
N ARG A 19 12.96 -12.63 15.32
CA ARG A 19 11.71 -12.67 16.09
C ARG A 19 11.62 -11.52 17.11
N ARG A 20 12.74 -11.17 17.78
CA ARG A 20 12.75 -10.10 18.78
C ARG A 20 12.47 -8.74 18.14
N THR A 21 13.17 -8.42 17.06
CA THR A 21 12.95 -7.18 16.30
C THR A 21 11.50 -7.09 15.82
N LEU A 22 11.00 -8.15 15.20
CA LEU A 22 9.65 -8.16 14.67
C LEU A 22 8.58 -8.07 15.78
N SER A 23 8.81 -8.70 16.94
CA SER A 23 7.92 -8.58 18.10
C SER A 23 7.89 -7.16 18.65
N SER A 24 9.04 -6.50 18.79
CA SER A 24 9.12 -5.12 19.27
C SER A 24 8.47 -4.14 18.31
N VAL A 25 8.76 -4.27 17.01
CA VAL A 25 8.12 -3.43 15.97
C VAL A 25 6.62 -3.67 15.92
N SER A 26 6.18 -4.93 16.01
CA SER A 26 4.77 -5.30 16.07
C SER A 26 4.06 -4.62 17.26
N TYR A 27 4.69 -4.62 18.43
CA TYR A 27 4.16 -3.96 19.61
C TYR A 27 4.01 -2.43 19.40
N ILE A 28 5.05 -1.78 18.86
CA ILE A 28 5.02 -0.34 18.54
C ILE A 28 3.92 -0.03 17.52
N CYS A 29 3.82 -0.82 16.45
CA CYS A 29 2.77 -0.64 15.45
C CYS A 29 1.37 -0.72 16.07
N GLU A 30 1.09 -1.75 16.86
CA GLU A 30 -0.25 -1.96 17.43
C GLU A 30 -0.62 -0.91 18.48
N HIS A 31 0.31 -0.59 19.40
CA HIS A 31 -0.03 0.22 20.57
C HIS A 31 0.07 1.72 20.31
N PHE A 32 0.87 2.11 19.33
CA PHE A 32 1.09 3.53 19.03
C PHE A 32 0.60 3.91 17.64
N LEU A 33 1.16 3.32 16.58
CA LEU A 33 0.88 3.77 15.22
C LEU A 33 -0.58 3.48 14.81
N PHE A 34 -1.03 2.25 14.98
CA PHE A 34 -2.37 1.86 14.55
C PHE A 34 -3.46 2.47 15.43
N LYS A 35 -3.27 2.46 16.75
CA LYS A 35 -4.21 3.11 17.67
C LYS A 35 -4.26 4.63 17.48
N GLY A 36 -3.18 5.23 17.02
CA GLY A 36 -3.14 6.65 16.67
C GLY A 36 -4.00 6.96 15.45
N CYS A 37 -3.89 6.18 14.39
CA CYS A 37 -4.49 6.48 13.09
C CYS A 37 -5.88 5.89 12.87
N PHE A 38 -6.19 4.72 13.47
CA PHE A 38 -7.38 3.96 13.14
C PHE A 38 -8.32 3.76 14.31
N SER A 39 -9.62 3.95 14.06
CA SER A 39 -10.69 3.57 15.00
C SER A 39 -11.02 2.08 14.89
N GLU A 40 -10.81 1.51 13.70
CA GLU A 40 -11.12 0.13 13.40
C GLU A 40 -10.13 -0.43 12.37
N ILE A 41 -9.66 -1.66 12.61
CA ILE A 41 -8.82 -2.42 11.69
C ILE A 41 -9.44 -3.80 11.53
N GLU A 42 -10.02 -4.05 10.37
CA GLU A 42 -10.67 -5.32 10.07
C GLU A 42 -9.79 -6.19 9.16
N PHE A 43 -9.69 -7.48 9.45
CA PHE A 43 -9.01 -8.47 8.63
C PHE A 43 -9.97 -9.58 8.21
N VAL A 44 -10.21 -9.71 6.91
CA VAL A 44 -11.17 -10.68 6.33
C VAL A 44 -10.42 -11.75 5.53
N GLY A 45 -10.81 -13.00 5.67
CA GLY A 45 -10.27 -14.11 4.88
C GLY A 45 -8.97 -14.75 5.39
N LEU A 46 -8.43 -14.27 6.52
CA LEU A 46 -7.18 -14.78 7.09
C LEU A 46 -7.26 -16.28 7.49
N ASP A 47 -8.42 -16.76 7.88
CA ASP A 47 -8.60 -18.17 8.24
C ASP A 47 -8.42 -19.10 7.04
N LYS A 48 -8.86 -18.67 5.85
CA LYS A 48 -8.61 -19.39 4.59
C LYS A 48 -7.11 -19.45 4.26
N VAL A 49 -6.38 -18.36 4.54
CA VAL A 49 -4.92 -18.33 4.41
C VAL A 49 -4.26 -19.34 5.33
N ARG A 50 -4.68 -19.40 6.61
CA ARG A 50 -4.18 -20.37 7.58
C ARG A 50 -4.45 -21.81 7.16
N GLN A 51 -5.63 -22.11 6.61
CA GLN A 51 -5.97 -23.44 6.09
C GLN A 51 -5.02 -23.87 4.96
N LYS A 52 -4.71 -22.96 4.03
CA LYS A 52 -3.76 -23.22 2.94
C LYS A 52 -2.35 -23.54 3.46
N LEU A 53 -1.88 -22.79 4.45
CA LEU A 53 -0.58 -23.04 5.09
C LEU A 53 -0.54 -24.39 5.82
N LYS A 54 -1.63 -24.77 6.51
CA LYS A 54 -1.75 -26.09 7.13
C LYS A 54 -1.74 -27.22 6.09
N ALA A 55 -2.24 -26.96 4.89
CA ALA A 55 -2.15 -27.87 3.75
C ALA A 55 -0.76 -27.86 3.06
N GLY A 56 0.26 -27.22 3.66
CA GLY A 56 1.64 -27.22 3.16
C GLY A 56 1.91 -26.25 2.00
N LYS A 57 0.93 -25.44 1.62
CA LYS A 57 1.08 -24.53 0.46
C LYS A 57 2.07 -23.40 0.72
N ARG A 58 2.82 -23.05 -0.31
CA ARG A 58 3.67 -21.84 -0.34
C ARG A 58 2.84 -20.65 -0.79
N LEU A 59 2.79 -19.58 0.01
CA LEU A 59 1.95 -18.43 -0.27
C LEU A 59 2.76 -17.21 -0.70
N ILE A 60 2.26 -16.53 -1.74
CA ILE A 60 2.80 -15.29 -2.26
C ILE A 60 1.69 -14.25 -2.18
N PHE A 61 1.82 -13.32 -1.24
CA PHE A 61 0.84 -12.27 -1.02
C PHE A 61 1.08 -11.12 -1.99
N ILE A 62 0.05 -10.72 -2.71
CA ILE A 62 0.07 -9.66 -3.72
C ILE A 62 -0.95 -8.59 -3.31
N PRO A 63 -0.56 -7.62 -2.49
CA PRO A 63 -1.42 -6.50 -2.13
C PRO A 63 -1.38 -5.37 -3.17
N ASP A 64 -2.47 -4.60 -3.19
CA ASP A 64 -2.40 -3.22 -3.67
C ASP A 64 -1.56 -2.36 -2.70
N HIS A 65 -1.10 -1.19 -3.15
CA HIS A 65 -0.24 -0.34 -2.32
C HIS A 65 -0.68 1.12 -2.38
N GLN A 66 -1.23 1.61 -1.28
CA GLN A 66 -1.78 2.96 -1.17
C GLN A 66 -1.15 3.79 -0.05
N SER A 67 -0.61 3.12 0.98
CA SER A 67 -0.11 3.75 2.19
C SER A 67 1.18 3.08 2.65
N GLU A 68 2.05 3.83 3.31
CA GLU A 68 3.19 3.26 4.04
C GLU A 68 2.73 2.33 5.17
N TYR A 69 1.47 2.44 5.61
CA TYR A 69 0.89 1.54 6.61
C TYR A 69 0.55 0.16 6.06
N ASP A 70 0.44 -0.03 4.74
CA ASP A 70 0.04 -1.32 4.14
C ASP A 70 0.97 -2.46 4.55
N TRP A 71 2.28 -2.28 4.40
CA TRP A 71 3.25 -3.31 4.74
C TRP A 71 3.32 -3.56 6.24
N MET A 72 3.13 -2.51 7.07
CA MET A 72 3.10 -2.65 8.53
C MET A 72 1.88 -3.44 9.00
N LEU A 73 0.69 -3.11 8.49
CA LEU A 73 -0.56 -3.83 8.78
C LEU A 73 -0.45 -5.30 8.40
N LEU A 74 0.01 -5.57 7.18
CA LEU A 74 0.12 -6.93 6.65
C LEU A 74 1.19 -7.73 7.39
N GLN A 75 2.42 -7.23 7.50
CA GLN A 75 3.52 -7.95 8.14
C GLN A 75 3.22 -8.21 9.62
N ASN A 76 2.67 -7.22 10.33
CA ASN A 76 2.25 -7.38 11.71
C ASN A 76 1.19 -8.47 11.87
N LYS A 77 0.11 -8.42 11.07
CA LYS A 77 -0.98 -9.39 11.16
C LYS A 77 -0.54 -10.81 10.79
N LEU A 78 0.25 -10.95 9.73
CA LEU A 78 0.79 -12.25 9.32
C LEU A 78 1.68 -12.82 10.43
N TYR A 79 2.59 -12.01 10.98
CA TYR A 79 3.45 -12.42 12.09
C TYR A 79 2.65 -12.88 13.32
N ARG A 80 1.68 -12.06 13.77
CA ARG A 80 0.79 -12.40 14.91
C ARG A 80 -0.04 -13.66 14.65
N SER A 81 -0.25 -13.99 13.39
CA SER A 81 -0.96 -15.20 12.97
C SER A 81 -0.04 -16.42 12.81
N GLY A 82 1.24 -16.30 13.18
CA GLY A 82 2.23 -17.38 13.05
C GLY A 82 2.73 -17.63 11.63
N ILE A 83 2.42 -16.71 10.69
CA ILE A 83 2.78 -16.84 9.28
C ILE A 83 4.14 -16.19 9.04
N LYS A 84 5.16 -17.01 8.79
CA LYS A 84 6.50 -16.53 8.47
C LYS A 84 6.52 -15.95 7.06
N THR A 85 6.69 -14.64 6.96
CA THR A 85 6.65 -13.91 5.70
C THR A 85 7.86 -12.99 5.57
N VAL A 86 8.40 -12.93 4.37
CA VAL A 86 9.47 -12.01 3.99
C VAL A 86 8.90 -11.00 2.99
N ILE A 87 9.22 -9.73 3.18
CA ILE A 87 8.67 -8.63 2.39
C ILE A 87 9.72 -8.04 1.44
N GLN A 88 9.33 -7.82 0.18
CA GLN A 88 10.13 -7.05 -0.76
C GLN A 88 9.92 -5.55 -0.52
N ALA A 89 11.00 -4.83 -0.23
CA ALA A 89 10.94 -3.39 0.04
C ALA A 89 11.91 -2.61 -0.86
N GLY A 90 11.55 -1.39 -1.23
CA GLY A 90 12.37 -0.53 -2.06
C GLY A 90 13.69 -0.12 -1.37
N ASP A 91 14.76 0.02 -2.13
CA ASP A 91 16.09 0.35 -1.64
C ASP A 91 16.18 1.72 -0.95
N ASN A 92 15.24 2.61 -1.24
CA ASN A 92 15.11 3.92 -0.59
C ASN A 92 14.75 3.83 0.90
N LEU A 93 14.15 2.73 1.36
CA LEU A 93 13.78 2.53 2.76
C LEU A 93 14.94 2.08 3.64
N PHE A 94 15.98 1.48 3.04
CA PHE A 94 17.15 0.95 3.77
C PHE A 94 18.19 2.04 3.99
N VAL A 95 17.91 2.95 4.92
CA VAL A 95 18.77 4.09 5.24
C VAL A 95 18.97 4.18 6.75
N GLY A 96 20.23 4.34 7.17
CA GLY A 96 20.60 4.57 8.59
C GLY A 96 20.04 3.51 9.55
N PRO A 97 19.49 3.92 10.70
CA PRO A 97 18.97 3.01 11.72
C PRO A 97 17.76 2.18 11.25
N LEU A 98 17.04 2.62 10.21
CA LEU A 98 15.88 1.88 9.68
C LEU A 98 16.31 0.60 8.95
N ASP A 99 17.51 0.56 8.34
CA ASP A 99 17.99 -0.61 7.59
C ASP A 99 17.99 -1.89 8.47
N PRO A 100 18.67 -1.96 9.63
CA PRO A 100 18.65 -3.17 10.45
C PRO A 100 17.24 -3.51 10.99
N ILE A 101 16.42 -2.51 11.27
CA ILE A 101 15.04 -2.72 11.73
C ILE A 101 14.22 -3.40 10.63
N LEU A 102 14.23 -2.85 9.43
CA LEU A 102 13.49 -3.40 8.28
C LEU A 102 13.96 -4.83 7.95
N ARG A 103 15.28 -5.06 7.90
CA ARG A 103 15.83 -6.41 7.68
C ARG A 103 15.43 -7.36 8.79
N GLY A 104 15.45 -6.92 10.04
CA GLY A 104 14.99 -7.69 11.19
C GLY A 104 13.50 -8.03 11.13
N CYS A 105 12.69 -7.17 10.52
CA CYS A 105 11.28 -7.42 10.22
C CYS A 105 11.06 -8.32 8.99
N GLY A 106 12.12 -8.82 8.36
CA GLY A 106 12.02 -9.69 7.21
C GLY A 106 12.01 -8.96 5.87
N ALA A 107 12.33 -7.66 5.84
CA ALA A 107 12.42 -6.94 4.57
C ALA A 107 13.73 -7.27 3.84
N PHE A 108 13.63 -7.61 2.55
CA PHE A 108 14.77 -7.70 1.65
C PHE A 108 14.70 -6.61 0.58
N MET A 109 15.87 -6.16 0.16
CA MET A 109 15.99 -4.97 -0.66
C MET A 109 15.69 -5.24 -2.14
N SER A 110 14.90 -4.37 -2.74
CA SER A 110 14.67 -4.27 -4.19
C SER A 110 15.39 -3.04 -4.73
N VAL A 111 16.40 -3.23 -5.59
CA VAL A 111 17.14 -2.13 -6.21
C VAL A 111 16.45 -1.72 -7.51
N ARG A 112 16.05 -0.45 -7.59
CA ARG A 112 15.26 0.08 -8.71
C ARG A 112 16.14 0.62 -9.84
N GLN A 113 17.22 1.32 -9.51
CA GLN A 113 18.14 1.90 -10.47
C GLN A 113 19.59 1.50 -10.12
N GLU A 114 20.18 2.22 -9.17
CA GLU A 114 21.52 1.98 -8.66
C GLU A 114 21.51 2.16 -7.15
N LYS A 115 22.18 1.26 -6.43
CA LYS A 115 22.40 1.38 -4.99
C LYS A 115 23.88 1.26 -4.66
N ARG A 116 24.38 2.20 -3.86
CA ARG A 116 25.76 2.24 -3.40
C ARG A 116 25.83 1.79 -1.95
N PHE A 117 26.68 0.83 -1.67
CA PHE A 117 26.95 0.31 -0.35
C PHE A 117 28.42 0.51 -0.01
N TYR A 118 28.71 0.99 1.17
CA TYR A 118 30.10 1.06 1.67
C TYR A 118 30.38 -0.07 2.66
N SER A 119 29.35 -0.56 3.33
CA SER A 119 29.40 -1.72 4.22
C SER A 119 28.06 -2.46 4.26
N VAL A 120 28.07 -3.67 4.84
CA VAL A 120 26.85 -4.45 5.14
C VAL A 120 26.10 -3.88 6.34
N HIS A 121 26.82 -3.20 7.26
CA HIS A 121 26.26 -2.60 8.47
C HIS A 121 26.22 -1.08 8.34
N TRP A 122 25.07 -0.47 8.64
CA TRP A 122 24.83 0.95 8.43
C TRP A 122 25.83 1.89 9.15
N ILE A 123 26.28 1.53 10.38
CA ILE A 123 27.28 2.33 11.11
C ILE A 123 28.61 2.35 10.35
N TYR A 124 29.06 1.17 9.91
CA TYR A 124 30.29 1.07 9.13
C TYR A 124 30.12 1.66 7.72
N ASP A 125 28.90 1.63 7.16
CA ASP A 125 28.59 2.31 5.90
C ASP A 125 28.78 3.83 6.04
N LEU A 126 28.31 4.42 7.15
CA LEU A 126 28.49 5.83 7.46
C LEU A 126 29.97 6.19 7.63
N LEU A 127 30.71 5.41 8.42
CA LEU A 127 32.13 5.62 8.66
C LEU A 127 32.96 5.46 7.38
N ALA A 128 32.73 4.40 6.62
CA ALA A 128 33.42 4.14 5.36
C ALA A 128 33.19 5.25 4.32
N ARG A 129 31.95 5.79 4.29
CA ARG A 129 31.61 6.95 3.47
C ARG A 129 32.36 8.20 3.91
N ALA A 130 32.42 8.47 5.21
CA ALA A 130 33.16 9.60 5.78
C ALA A 130 34.68 9.50 5.51
N MET A 131 35.22 8.27 5.49
CA MET A 131 36.63 8.00 5.17
C MET A 131 36.93 7.97 3.66
N GLY A 132 35.97 8.28 2.80
CA GLY A 132 36.17 8.30 1.35
C GLY A 132 36.37 6.92 0.72
N GLN A 133 35.94 5.83 1.38
CA GLN A 133 36.05 4.50 0.80
C GLN A 133 35.20 4.36 -0.47
N ARG A 134 35.62 3.50 -1.38
CA ARG A 134 34.88 3.23 -2.61
C ARG A 134 33.65 2.35 -2.35
N PRO A 135 32.46 2.74 -2.85
CA PRO A 135 31.26 1.93 -2.65
C PRO A 135 31.26 0.66 -3.49
N ILE A 136 30.57 -0.35 -2.98
CA ILE A 136 30.07 -1.46 -3.77
C ILE A 136 28.81 -0.97 -4.46
N VAL A 137 28.78 -1.00 -5.79
CA VAL A 137 27.63 -0.56 -6.59
C VAL A 137 26.86 -1.77 -7.06
N ILE A 138 25.53 -1.75 -6.86
CA ILE A 138 24.60 -2.71 -7.46
C ILE A 138 23.70 -1.92 -8.39
N ASP A 139 23.88 -2.09 -9.69
CA ASP A 139 23.03 -1.51 -10.71
C ASP A 139 21.82 -2.42 -11.04
N ARG A 140 20.94 -1.94 -11.90
CA ARG A 140 19.73 -2.67 -12.30
C ARG A 140 20.06 -4.02 -12.98
N GLU A 141 21.10 -4.09 -13.79
CA GLU A 141 21.47 -5.32 -14.49
C GLU A 141 22.00 -6.36 -13.50
N GLN A 142 22.87 -5.97 -12.59
CA GLN A 142 23.37 -6.83 -11.52
C GLN A 142 22.22 -7.30 -10.63
N TYR A 143 21.32 -6.39 -10.25
CA TYR A 143 20.16 -6.75 -9.45
C TYR A 143 19.25 -7.75 -10.17
N SER A 144 19.00 -7.60 -11.46
CA SER A 144 18.18 -8.54 -12.24
C SER A 144 18.75 -9.97 -12.24
N ARG A 145 20.06 -10.11 -12.14
CA ARG A 145 20.76 -11.40 -12.01
C ARG A 145 20.74 -11.95 -10.58
N LEU A 146 20.76 -11.07 -9.57
CA LEU A 146 20.79 -11.45 -8.15
C LEU A 146 19.39 -11.74 -7.60
N TYR A 147 18.36 -11.06 -8.10
CA TYR A 147 17.00 -11.17 -7.60
C TYR A 147 16.41 -12.61 -7.65
N PRO A 148 16.53 -13.36 -8.76
CA PRO A 148 16.09 -14.76 -8.77
C PRO A 148 16.85 -15.63 -7.78
N LYS A 149 18.15 -15.40 -7.57
CA LYS A 149 18.95 -16.14 -6.59
C LYS A 149 18.53 -15.86 -5.15
N GLN A 150 18.18 -14.60 -4.87
CA GLN A 150 17.60 -14.19 -3.60
C GLN A 150 16.28 -14.89 -3.34
N LEU A 151 15.37 -14.89 -4.32
CA LEU A 151 14.08 -15.57 -4.21
C LEU A 151 14.26 -17.08 -4.04
N LYS A 152 15.18 -17.73 -4.76
CA LYS A 152 15.51 -19.15 -4.56
C LYS A 152 15.95 -19.45 -3.12
N ARG A 153 16.72 -18.56 -2.52
CA ARG A 153 17.11 -18.69 -1.12
C ARG A 153 15.91 -18.56 -0.18
N ILE A 154 15.09 -17.52 -0.36
CA ILE A 154 13.92 -17.22 0.49
C ILE A 154 12.87 -18.34 0.39
N LEU A 155 12.46 -18.70 -0.82
CA LEU A 155 11.39 -19.66 -1.07
C LEU A 155 11.84 -21.12 -0.87
N GLY A 156 13.08 -21.44 -1.21
CA GLY A 156 13.64 -22.79 -1.11
C GLY A 156 14.22 -23.10 0.25
N ARG A 157 15.43 -22.57 0.52
CA ARG A 157 16.18 -22.93 1.73
C ARG A 157 15.53 -22.51 3.04
N GLU A 158 14.96 -21.32 3.08
CA GLU A 158 14.41 -20.73 4.30
C GLU A 158 12.92 -21.03 4.47
N GLY A 159 12.25 -21.42 3.39
CA GLY A 159 10.86 -21.82 3.43
C GLY A 159 9.86 -20.73 3.79
N TYR A 160 10.21 -19.45 3.58
CA TYR A 160 9.31 -18.34 3.88
C TYR A 160 8.21 -18.17 2.83
N ASN A 161 7.09 -17.59 3.25
CA ASN A 161 6.12 -16.99 2.35
C ASN A 161 6.61 -15.61 1.90
N LEU A 162 6.10 -15.12 0.77
CA LEU A 162 6.56 -13.88 0.17
C LEU A 162 5.43 -12.82 0.18
N LEU A 163 5.77 -11.60 0.53
CA LEU A 163 4.89 -10.43 0.43
C LEU A 163 5.54 -9.44 -0.54
N VAL A 164 4.87 -9.18 -1.67
CA VAL A 164 5.40 -8.33 -2.75
C VAL A 164 4.35 -7.34 -3.20
N PHE A 165 4.75 -6.07 -3.32
CA PHE A 165 3.96 -4.98 -3.86
C PHE A 165 4.37 -4.71 -5.33
N PRO A 166 3.79 -5.41 -6.31
CA PRO A 166 4.22 -5.32 -7.70
C PRO A 166 3.63 -4.13 -8.46
N GLY A 167 2.85 -3.28 -7.80
CA GLY A 167 2.21 -2.11 -8.38
C GLY A 167 3.22 -1.10 -8.94
N TYR A 168 2.88 -0.48 -10.07
CA TYR A 168 3.63 0.65 -10.62
C TYR A 168 2.67 1.69 -11.17
N GLU A 169 3.13 2.94 -11.20
CA GLU A 169 2.41 4.08 -11.76
C GLU A 169 3.31 4.79 -12.76
N THR A 170 2.75 5.18 -13.88
CA THR A 170 3.46 6.04 -14.85
C THR A 170 3.08 7.49 -14.55
N ASP A 171 4.06 8.31 -14.24
CA ASP A 171 3.85 9.75 -14.04
C ASP A 171 3.32 10.37 -15.34
N PRO A 172 2.12 10.99 -15.33
CA PRO A 172 1.47 11.47 -16.54
C PRO A 172 2.20 12.65 -17.20
N TYR A 173 3.09 13.31 -16.48
CA TYR A 173 3.81 14.48 -16.98
C TYR A 173 5.22 14.14 -17.48
N SER A 174 5.92 13.29 -16.78
CA SER A 174 7.30 12.91 -17.11
C SER A 174 7.42 11.59 -17.87
N GLY A 175 6.37 10.76 -17.90
CA GLY A 175 6.43 9.39 -18.42
C GLY A 175 7.28 8.44 -17.56
N GLU A 176 7.80 8.90 -16.42
CA GLU A 176 8.62 8.07 -15.53
C GLU A 176 7.79 6.99 -14.85
N VAL A 177 8.27 5.75 -14.88
CA VAL A 177 7.64 4.64 -14.18
C VAL A 177 8.09 4.63 -12.72
N LYS A 178 7.14 4.81 -11.81
CA LYS A 178 7.33 4.75 -10.35
C LYS A 178 6.75 3.45 -9.81
N TYR A 179 7.57 2.64 -9.18
CA TYR A 179 7.13 1.41 -8.51
C TYR A 179 6.71 1.68 -7.07
N GLY A 180 5.70 0.97 -6.60
CA GLY A 180 5.24 1.01 -5.23
C GLY A 180 3.88 1.68 -5.06
N ARG A 181 3.79 2.60 -4.09
CA ARG A 181 2.54 3.23 -3.68
C ARG A 181 1.91 4.09 -4.78
N SER A 182 0.57 4.02 -4.89
CA SER A 182 -0.20 4.95 -5.72
C SER A 182 -0.27 6.33 -5.07
N TYR A 183 0.06 7.36 -5.83
CA TYR A 183 -0.07 8.76 -5.41
C TYR A 183 -1.30 9.44 -6.01
N THR A 184 -1.92 8.81 -7.00
CA THR A 184 -3.12 9.31 -7.66
C THR A 184 -4.40 8.65 -7.16
N GLY A 185 -4.28 7.63 -6.31
CA GLY A 185 -5.39 6.80 -5.86
C GLY A 185 -5.88 5.80 -6.91
N MET A 186 -5.29 5.81 -8.11
CA MET A 186 -5.59 4.82 -9.13
C MET A 186 -5.19 3.42 -8.66
N PHE A 187 -5.94 2.43 -9.09
CA PHE A 187 -5.56 1.06 -8.90
C PHE A 187 -4.45 0.69 -9.89
N ASN A 188 -3.22 0.64 -9.38
CA ASN A 188 -2.02 0.52 -10.21
C ASN A 188 -1.98 -0.79 -11.00
N PRO A 189 -1.49 -0.77 -12.25
CA PRO A 189 -1.14 -1.98 -12.95
C PRO A 189 -0.04 -2.73 -12.20
N LEU A 190 -0.02 -4.06 -12.34
CA LEU A 190 0.95 -4.92 -11.69
C LEU A 190 2.07 -5.30 -12.66
N SER A 191 3.31 -5.27 -12.18
CA SER A 191 4.50 -5.57 -12.99
C SER A 191 4.55 -7.05 -13.40
N PRO A 192 4.46 -7.39 -14.70
CA PRO A 192 4.59 -8.77 -15.16
C PRO A 192 5.95 -9.39 -14.84
N TYR A 193 7.00 -8.58 -14.75
CA TYR A 193 8.36 -9.04 -14.44
C TYR A 193 8.45 -9.75 -13.09
N VAL A 194 7.70 -9.26 -12.09
CA VAL A 194 7.66 -9.89 -10.76
C VAL A 194 7.08 -11.31 -10.87
N PHE A 195 5.99 -11.48 -11.60
CA PHE A 195 5.35 -12.77 -11.79
C PHE A 195 6.22 -13.74 -12.61
N ILE A 196 6.86 -13.27 -13.70
CA ILE A 196 7.82 -14.06 -14.48
C ILE A 196 8.92 -14.61 -13.57
N THR A 197 9.52 -13.73 -12.77
CA THR A 197 10.68 -14.10 -11.96
C THR A 197 10.30 -15.08 -10.85
N ILE A 198 9.19 -14.82 -10.14
CA ILE A 198 8.71 -15.71 -9.08
C ILE A 198 8.32 -17.08 -9.68
N SER A 199 7.56 -17.10 -10.77
CA SER A 199 7.12 -18.34 -11.43
C SER A 199 8.33 -19.17 -11.90
N LYS A 200 9.35 -18.53 -12.48
CA LYS A 200 10.59 -19.22 -12.86
C LYS A 200 11.29 -19.83 -11.64
N VAL A 201 11.38 -19.08 -10.55
CA VAL A 201 12.02 -19.57 -9.32
C VAL A 201 11.25 -20.74 -8.71
N LEU A 202 9.91 -20.67 -8.67
CA LEU A 202 9.05 -21.76 -8.17
C LEU A 202 9.24 -23.03 -9.02
N LYS A 203 9.28 -22.87 -10.35
CA LYS A 203 9.56 -23.98 -11.29
C LYS A 203 10.96 -24.60 -11.06
N ASP A 204 11.98 -23.75 -10.93
CA ASP A 204 13.36 -24.20 -10.69
C ASP A 204 13.54 -24.92 -9.33
N LEU A 205 12.67 -24.65 -8.37
CA LEU A 205 12.64 -25.28 -7.04
C LEU A 205 11.65 -26.46 -6.95
N ASP A 206 10.96 -26.78 -8.03
CA ASP A 206 9.84 -27.76 -8.10
C ASP A 206 8.75 -27.53 -7.05
N ILE A 207 8.48 -26.25 -6.74
CA ILE A 207 7.41 -25.86 -5.82
C ILE A 207 6.09 -25.73 -6.63
N ARG A 208 5.33 -26.81 -6.69
CA ARG A 208 4.06 -26.89 -7.46
C ARG A 208 2.85 -26.39 -6.68
N ASP A 209 2.91 -26.43 -5.34
CA ASP A 209 1.82 -26.08 -4.44
C ASP A 209 1.83 -24.61 -4.02
N ALA A 210 2.42 -23.72 -4.84
CA ALA A 210 2.41 -22.31 -4.58
C ALA A 210 1.09 -21.65 -5.03
N GLU A 211 0.60 -20.73 -4.20
CA GLU A 211 -0.56 -19.90 -4.53
C GLU A 211 -0.27 -18.41 -4.33
N TYR A 212 -0.73 -17.60 -5.28
CA TYR A 212 -0.75 -16.16 -5.15
C TYR A 212 -2.03 -15.73 -4.44
N ILE A 213 -1.89 -15.00 -3.35
CA ILE A 213 -3.00 -14.50 -2.55
C ILE A 213 -3.22 -13.03 -2.87
N PRO A 214 -4.30 -12.67 -3.59
CA PRO A 214 -4.66 -11.28 -3.79
C PRO A 214 -5.05 -10.66 -2.46
N VAL A 215 -4.58 -9.45 -2.19
CA VAL A 215 -4.88 -8.72 -0.95
C VAL A 215 -5.28 -7.29 -1.29
N ALA A 216 -6.41 -6.83 -0.77
CA ALA A 216 -6.78 -5.42 -0.84
C ALA A 216 -6.65 -4.77 0.54
N VAL A 217 -5.98 -3.62 0.59
CA VAL A 217 -5.94 -2.75 1.77
C VAL A 217 -6.78 -1.51 1.45
N THR A 218 -7.89 -1.34 2.12
CA THR A 218 -8.83 -0.26 1.83
C THR A 218 -8.98 0.64 3.04
N TYR A 219 -8.67 1.91 2.85
CA TYR A 219 -8.78 2.96 3.86
C TYR A 219 -10.02 3.81 3.63
N GLU A 220 -10.70 4.17 4.70
CA GLU A 220 -11.68 5.26 4.67
C GLU A 220 -10.97 6.59 4.42
N ARG A 221 -9.83 6.80 5.08
CA ARG A 221 -8.86 7.85 4.87
C ARG A 221 -7.45 7.31 5.10
N VAL A 222 -6.53 7.62 4.18
CA VAL A 222 -5.11 7.26 4.31
C VAL A 222 -4.44 8.19 5.35
N PRO A 223 -3.70 7.67 6.34
CA PRO A 223 -3.13 8.49 7.40
C PRO A 223 -2.20 9.60 6.92
N GLU A 224 -1.47 9.35 5.85
CA GLU A 224 -0.50 10.29 5.27
C GLU A 224 -1.01 11.02 4.00
N ASP A 225 -2.31 11.13 3.79
CA ASP A 225 -2.90 11.78 2.60
C ASP A 225 -2.52 13.26 2.46
N VAL A 226 -2.18 13.92 3.57
CA VAL A 226 -1.64 15.28 3.59
C VAL A 226 -0.36 15.38 2.75
N LEU A 227 0.48 14.34 2.74
CA LEU A 227 1.73 14.29 1.97
C LEU A 227 1.48 14.27 0.46
N PHE A 228 0.33 13.78 0.01
CA PHE A 228 -0.02 13.74 -1.42
C PHE A 228 -0.22 15.13 -2.03
N ARG A 229 -0.63 16.10 -1.21
CA ARG A 229 -0.71 17.50 -1.60
C ARG A 229 0.68 18.14 -1.69
N GLU A 230 1.52 17.91 -0.69
CA GLU A 230 2.85 18.48 -0.64
C GLU A 230 3.78 17.90 -1.71
N PHE A 231 3.46 16.74 -2.27
CA PHE A 231 4.25 16.11 -3.32
C PHE A 231 4.38 16.99 -4.57
N ARG A 232 3.34 17.73 -4.95
CA ARG A 232 3.40 18.72 -6.06
C ARG A 232 4.10 20.02 -5.67
N ALA A 233 4.00 20.44 -4.41
CA ALA A 233 4.66 21.65 -3.91
C ALA A 233 6.15 21.42 -3.59
N ALA A 234 6.55 20.18 -3.29
CA ALA A 234 7.88 19.82 -2.79
C ALA A 234 8.94 19.58 -3.88
N THR A 235 8.68 19.91 -5.15
CA THR A 235 9.70 19.88 -6.22
C THR A 235 10.89 20.80 -5.93
N ARG A 236 10.81 21.69 -4.92
CA ARG A 236 11.88 22.59 -4.47
C ARG A 236 12.72 22.05 -3.29
N ARG A 237 12.29 20.97 -2.62
CA ARG A 237 13.06 20.39 -1.49
C ARG A 237 14.06 19.36 -1.99
N THR A 238 15.23 19.29 -1.37
CA THR A 238 16.20 18.22 -1.66
C THR A 238 15.56 16.84 -1.41
N LYS A 239 15.93 15.82 -2.17
CA LYS A 239 15.41 14.45 -2.02
C LYS A 239 15.56 13.93 -0.58
N ILE A 240 16.64 14.30 0.11
CA ILE A 240 16.92 13.91 1.51
C ILE A 240 15.95 14.60 2.47
N ALA A 241 15.77 15.92 2.36
CA ALA A 241 14.86 16.66 3.24
C ALA A 241 13.42 16.18 3.09
N LYS A 242 12.99 15.87 1.87
CA LYS A 242 11.69 15.25 1.61
C LYS A 242 11.57 13.89 2.27
N TYR A 243 12.56 13.01 2.10
CA TYR A 243 12.55 11.68 2.70
C TYR A 243 12.42 11.75 4.23
N ILE A 244 13.21 12.60 4.90
CA ILE A 244 13.14 12.80 6.35
C ILE A 244 11.76 13.30 6.76
N TYR A 245 11.21 14.28 6.04
CA TYR A 245 9.90 14.84 6.35
C TYR A 245 8.77 13.82 6.18
N ASP A 246 8.76 13.06 5.08
CA ASP A 246 7.74 12.03 4.82
C ASP A 246 7.73 10.97 5.91
N HIS A 247 8.91 10.51 6.35
CA HIS A 247 9.04 9.53 7.43
C HIS A 247 8.67 10.12 8.80
N TYR A 248 9.11 11.34 9.08
CA TYR A 248 8.70 12.04 10.30
C TYR A 248 7.19 12.21 10.35
N TYR A 249 6.57 12.64 9.26
CA TYR A 249 5.12 12.80 9.20
C TYR A 249 4.41 11.46 9.42
N THR A 250 4.78 10.44 8.68
CA THR A 250 4.11 9.12 8.70
C THR A 250 4.22 8.45 10.07
N PHE A 251 5.41 8.45 10.67
CA PHE A 251 5.66 7.66 11.88
C PHE A 251 5.51 8.45 13.20
N PHE A 252 5.60 9.76 13.15
CA PHE A 252 5.56 10.57 14.36
C PHE A 252 4.41 11.59 14.35
N LYS A 253 4.20 12.33 13.27
CA LYS A 253 3.16 13.35 13.26
C LYS A 253 1.77 12.72 13.08
N ALA A 254 1.57 11.88 12.07
CA ALA A 254 0.27 11.30 11.79
C ALA A 254 -0.34 10.51 12.97
N PRO A 255 0.40 9.62 13.69
CA PRO A 255 -0.19 8.86 14.80
C PRO A 255 -0.47 9.68 16.06
N PHE A 256 0.25 10.79 16.29
CA PHE A 256 0.22 11.52 17.55
C PHE A 256 -0.42 12.89 17.48
N SER A 257 -0.77 13.39 16.30
CA SER A 257 -1.44 14.67 16.15
C SER A 257 -2.91 14.59 16.53
N LYS A 258 -3.26 15.20 17.66
CA LYS A 258 -4.68 15.32 18.09
C LYS A 258 -5.54 16.06 17.06
N GLU A 259 -4.94 17.00 16.35
CA GLU A 259 -5.61 17.81 15.33
C GLU A 259 -5.98 16.99 14.09
N LEU A 260 -5.12 16.04 13.69
CA LEU A 260 -5.36 15.14 12.57
C LEU A 260 -6.38 14.03 12.91
N HIS A 261 -6.71 13.82 14.19
CA HIS A 261 -7.48 12.67 14.67
C HIS A 261 -8.72 13.06 15.46
N GLN A 262 -9.37 14.18 15.13
CA GLN A 262 -10.72 14.44 15.64
C GLN A 262 -11.64 13.25 15.34
N GLU A 263 -11.48 12.65 14.17
CA GLU A 263 -12.10 11.37 13.84
C GLU A 263 -11.08 10.42 13.18
N LYS A 264 -10.86 9.24 13.80
CA LYS A 264 -9.95 8.24 13.27
C LYS A 264 -10.55 7.48 12.09
N SER A 265 -9.68 7.11 11.15
CA SER A 265 -10.03 6.35 9.97
C SER A 265 -10.35 4.89 10.28
N ARG A 266 -11.11 4.24 9.40
CA ARG A 266 -11.28 2.79 9.37
C ARG A 266 -10.41 2.20 8.25
N VAL A 267 -9.91 0.99 8.47
CA VAL A 267 -9.17 0.24 7.45
C VAL A 267 -9.63 -1.20 7.40
N CYS A 268 -9.75 -1.74 6.20
CA CYS A 268 -10.08 -3.13 5.97
C CYS A 268 -9.01 -3.79 5.10
N VAL A 269 -8.50 -4.92 5.57
CA VAL A 269 -7.55 -5.78 4.85
C VAL A 269 -8.26 -7.09 4.49
N LYS A 270 -8.45 -7.34 3.20
CA LYS A 270 -9.08 -8.57 2.71
C LYS A 270 -8.08 -9.46 1.99
N PHE A 271 -8.03 -10.72 2.41
CA PHE A 271 -7.31 -11.78 1.73
C PHE A 271 -8.27 -12.54 0.83
N GLY A 272 -7.99 -12.56 -0.47
CA GLY A 272 -8.83 -13.21 -1.47
C GLY A 272 -8.60 -14.71 -1.59
N LYS A 273 -9.29 -15.30 -2.57
CA LYS A 273 -9.08 -16.70 -2.94
C LYS A 273 -7.70 -16.83 -3.59
N GLY A 274 -6.90 -17.80 -3.12
CA GLY A 274 -5.60 -18.08 -3.73
C GLY A 274 -5.75 -18.49 -5.19
N VAL A 275 -4.88 -17.95 -6.02
CA VAL A 275 -4.73 -18.29 -7.43
C VAL A 275 -3.52 -19.20 -7.55
N PRO A 276 -3.65 -20.44 -8.02
CA PRO A 276 -2.53 -21.35 -8.19
C PRO A 276 -1.45 -20.75 -9.10
N ALA A 277 -0.19 -21.01 -8.79
CA ALA A 277 0.91 -20.63 -9.66
C ALA A 277 0.80 -21.44 -10.97
N ASN A 278 0.27 -20.80 -12.01
CA ASN A 278 0.11 -21.40 -13.33
C ASN A 278 1.21 -20.92 -14.27
N PHE A 279 2.13 -21.82 -14.60
CA PHE A 279 3.28 -21.52 -15.46
C PHE A 279 2.94 -21.46 -16.96
N SER A 280 1.69 -21.79 -17.35
CA SER A 280 1.23 -21.78 -18.76
C SER A 280 0.61 -20.44 -19.16
N ILE A 281 0.20 -19.60 -18.22
CA ILE A 281 -0.41 -18.29 -18.50
C ILE A 281 0.72 -17.27 -18.75
N LYS A 282 0.55 -16.42 -19.76
CA LYS A 282 1.47 -15.31 -19.99
C LYS A 282 1.48 -14.39 -18.77
N ALA A 283 2.64 -13.95 -18.36
CA ALA A 283 2.78 -13.17 -17.13
C ALA A 283 2.01 -11.85 -17.13
N ARG A 284 1.78 -11.25 -18.29
CA ARG A 284 0.96 -10.05 -18.45
C ARG A 284 -0.50 -10.35 -18.12
N ASP A 285 -1.02 -11.44 -18.67
CA ASP A 285 -2.40 -11.87 -18.45
C ASP A 285 -2.62 -12.29 -17.00
N PHE A 286 -1.60 -12.92 -16.39
CA PHE A 286 -1.63 -13.27 -14.98
C PHE A 286 -1.57 -12.03 -14.07
N ALA A 287 -0.82 -10.99 -14.43
CA ALA A 287 -0.79 -9.73 -13.72
C ALA A 287 -2.16 -9.03 -13.75
N GLU A 288 -2.84 -9.02 -14.91
CA GLU A 288 -4.20 -8.46 -15.01
C GLU A 288 -5.23 -9.32 -14.27
N LEU A 289 -5.12 -10.66 -14.31
CA LEU A 289 -5.95 -11.54 -13.49
C LEU A 289 -5.79 -11.20 -11.99
N MET A 290 -4.55 -11.09 -11.50
CA MET A 290 -4.29 -10.75 -10.10
C MET A 290 -4.82 -9.35 -9.76
N ARG A 291 -4.68 -8.39 -10.66
CA ARG A 291 -5.23 -7.05 -10.50
C ARG A 291 -6.75 -7.08 -10.36
N HIS A 292 -7.43 -7.83 -11.23
CA HIS A 292 -8.87 -8.02 -11.18
C HIS A 292 -9.32 -8.70 -9.88
N GLU A 293 -8.63 -9.77 -9.45
CA GLU A 293 -8.93 -10.46 -8.18
C GLU A 293 -8.73 -9.54 -6.95
N ILE A 294 -7.73 -8.65 -6.95
CA ILE A 294 -7.57 -7.64 -5.89
C ILE A 294 -8.72 -6.63 -5.96
N GLY A 295 -9.10 -6.18 -7.16
CA GLY A 295 -10.20 -5.24 -7.37
C GLY A 295 -11.51 -5.71 -6.73
N LYS A 296 -11.86 -6.99 -6.86
CA LYS A 296 -13.05 -7.59 -6.24
C LYS A 296 -13.06 -7.55 -4.71
N LEU A 297 -11.91 -7.38 -4.08
CA LEU A 297 -11.78 -7.36 -2.63
C LEU A 297 -11.95 -5.95 -2.03
N ILE A 298 -11.92 -4.91 -2.85
CA ILE A 298 -12.01 -3.53 -2.39
C ILE A 298 -13.31 -3.32 -1.63
N ARG A 299 -13.20 -2.63 -0.49
CA ARG A 299 -14.35 -2.16 0.30
C ARG A 299 -14.60 -0.68 0.02
N VAL A 300 -15.86 -0.31 -0.18
CA VAL A 300 -16.25 1.07 -0.43
C VAL A 300 -16.67 1.73 0.88
N TYR A 301 -15.99 2.82 1.21
CA TYR A 301 -16.34 3.70 2.33
C TYR A 301 -17.09 4.95 1.84
N GLU A 302 -17.68 5.69 2.77
CA GLU A 302 -18.45 6.91 2.49
C GLU A 302 -17.62 7.93 1.72
N SER A 303 -16.35 8.12 2.12
CA SER A 303 -15.41 9.05 1.44
C SER A 303 -15.24 8.69 -0.03
N THR A 304 -14.95 7.43 -0.32
CA THR A 304 -14.73 6.95 -1.69
C THR A 304 -15.99 7.11 -2.55
N LEU A 305 -17.16 6.74 -2.03
CA LEU A 305 -18.41 6.84 -2.75
C LEU A 305 -18.81 8.29 -3.02
N ILE A 306 -18.74 9.16 -2.00
CA ILE A 306 -19.08 10.57 -2.14
C ILE A 306 -18.18 11.24 -3.16
N PHE A 307 -16.86 11.13 -3.01
CA PHE A 307 -15.92 11.77 -3.95
C PHE A 307 -16.06 11.24 -5.38
N HIS A 308 -16.36 9.96 -5.56
CA HIS A 308 -16.63 9.42 -6.89
C HIS A 308 -17.94 9.97 -7.48
N SER A 309 -18.97 10.11 -6.65
CA SER A 309 -20.30 10.58 -7.08
C SER A 309 -20.36 12.08 -7.40
N LEU A 310 -19.32 12.84 -7.05
CA LEU A 310 -19.17 14.24 -7.46
C LEU A 310 -18.81 14.41 -8.94
N ASN A 311 -18.39 13.34 -9.62
CA ASN A 311 -18.07 13.32 -11.06
C ASN A 311 -17.07 14.42 -11.49
N GLY A 312 -16.11 14.76 -10.60
CA GLY A 312 -15.11 15.81 -10.84
C GLY A 312 -15.62 17.24 -10.75
N ARG A 313 -16.89 17.47 -10.42
CA ARG A 313 -17.46 18.81 -10.27
C ARG A 313 -17.08 19.41 -8.91
N PHE A 314 -16.83 20.72 -8.91
CA PHE A 314 -16.45 21.46 -7.70
C PHE A 314 -17.64 21.82 -6.82
N VAL A 315 -18.82 21.96 -7.44
CA VAL A 315 -20.08 22.31 -6.78
C VAL A 315 -21.17 21.38 -7.31
N LEU A 316 -21.96 20.81 -6.42
CA LEU A 316 -23.05 19.93 -6.79
C LEU A 316 -24.24 20.12 -5.83
N PRO A 317 -25.48 20.27 -6.36
CA PRO A 317 -26.67 20.21 -5.54
C PRO A 317 -26.77 18.90 -4.80
N LYS A 318 -27.14 18.93 -3.53
CA LYS A 318 -27.22 17.74 -2.68
C LYS A 318 -28.19 16.68 -3.24
N LYS A 319 -29.27 17.10 -3.89
CA LYS A 319 -30.22 16.21 -4.57
C LYS A 319 -29.54 15.42 -5.69
N GLU A 320 -28.78 16.10 -6.54
CA GLU A 320 -28.04 15.49 -7.64
C GLU A 320 -26.94 14.53 -7.13
N LEU A 321 -26.25 14.91 -6.04
CA LEU A 321 -25.29 14.01 -5.39
C LEU A 321 -25.97 12.72 -4.91
N ALA A 322 -27.18 12.84 -4.33
CA ALA A 322 -27.94 11.66 -3.89
C ALA A 322 -28.31 10.74 -5.06
N GLU A 323 -28.71 11.30 -6.19
CA GLU A 323 -29.02 10.55 -7.43
C GLU A 323 -27.78 9.84 -7.97
N ASN A 324 -26.63 10.54 -8.04
CA ASN A 324 -25.37 9.96 -8.47
C ASN A 324 -24.91 8.82 -7.53
N ILE A 325 -25.05 8.99 -6.22
CA ILE A 325 -24.75 7.94 -5.23
C ILE A 325 -25.60 6.69 -5.48
N GLN A 326 -26.91 6.86 -5.72
CA GLN A 326 -27.80 5.73 -5.99
C GLN A 326 -27.42 4.99 -7.29
N ALA A 327 -27.09 5.74 -8.34
CA ALA A 327 -26.61 5.16 -9.60
C ALA A 327 -25.32 4.36 -9.43
N ASN A 328 -24.34 4.93 -8.70
CA ASN A 328 -23.07 4.27 -8.42
C ASN A 328 -23.26 3.02 -7.53
N LEU A 329 -24.13 3.10 -6.51
CA LEU A 329 -24.44 1.94 -5.65
C LEU A 329 -25.07 0.79 -6.43
N LYS A 330 -25.92 1.09 -7.42
CA LYS A 330 -26.48 0.07 -8.31
C LYS A 330 -25.37 -0.66 -9.07
N LYS A 331 -24.47 0.07 -9.72
CA LYS A 331 -23.32 -0.49 -10.44
C LYS A 331 -22.42 -1.33 -9.50
N LEU A 332 -22.09 -0.80 -8.32
CA LEU A 332 -21.26 -1.50 -7.35
C LEU A 332 -21.88 -2.84 -6.89
N LYS A 333 -23.20 -2.89 -6.73
CA LYS A 333 -23.92 -4.12 -6.41
C LYS A 333 -23.88 -5.13 -7.56
N GLU A 334 -24.05 -4.67 -8.81
CA GLU A 334 -23.94 -5.50 -10.00
C GLU A 334 -22.55 -6.18 -10.07
N HIS A 335 -21.49 -5.45 -9.74
CA HIS A 335 -20.13 -5.95 -9.66
C HIS A 335 -19.81 -6.71 -8.34
N LYS A 336 -20.79 -6.88 -7.44
CA LYS A 336 -20.65 -7.56 -6.13
C LYS A 336 -19.57 -6.97 -5.23
N ILE A 337 -19.37 -5.66 -5.32
CA ILE A 337 -18.38 -4.94 -4.51
C ILE A 337 -18.91 -4.75 -3.08
N ASP A 338 -18.01 -4.88 -2.10
CA ASP A 338 -18.36 -4.72 -0.68
C ASP A 338 -18.64 -3.26 -0.33
N CYS A 339 -19.91 -2.97 -0.16
CA CYS A 339 -20.43 -1.67 0.29
C CYS A 339 -20.95 -1.72 1.74
N SER A 340 -20.58 -2.73 2.52
CA SER A 340 -21.13 -2.93 3.89
C SER A 340 -21.00 -1.72 4.80
N PRO A 341 -19.93 -0.89 4.76
CA PRO A 341 -19.84 0.31 5.61
C PRO A 341 -20.94 1.35 5.36
N LEU A 342 -21.54 1.33 4.17
CA LEU A 342 -22.56 2.29 3.76
C LEU A 342 -23.97 1.95 4.32
N TYR A 343 -24.09 0.80 4.98
CA TYR A 343 -25.36 0.33 5.50
C TYR A 343 -25.36 0.29 7.04
N GLY A 344 -26.44 0.75 7.63
CA GLY A 344 -26.65 0.66 9.08
C GLY A 344 -27.03 -0.77 9.53
N PRO A 345 -27.18 -0.99 10.85
CA PRO A 345 -27.41 -2.31 11.44
C PRO A 345 -28.65 -3.06 10.90
N ARG A 346 -29.61 -2.34 10.33
CA ARG A 346 -30.84 -2.91 9.73
C ARG A 346 -30.73 -3.10 8.22
N GLY A 347 -29.53 -3.05 7.64
CA GLY A 347 -29.30 -3.18 6.20
C GLY A 347 -29.85 -2.02 5.35
N ARG A 348 -30.21 -0.89 5.97
CA ARG A 348 -30.64 0.31 5.26
C ARG A 348 -29.44 1.18 4.93
N LEU A 349 -29.43 1.77 3.74
CA LEU A 349 -28.42 2.76 3.36
C LEU A 349 -28.39 3.90 4.37
N LEU A 350 -27.21 4.33 4.75
CA LEU A 350 -27.04 5.48 5.64
C LEU A 350 -27.61 6.74 4.97
N PRO A 351 -28.27 7.61 5.73
CA PRO A 351 -28.71 8.91 5.22
C PRO A 351 -27.54 9.72 4.67
N LEU A 352 -27.76 10.45 3.58
CA LEU A 352 -26.70 11.24 2.93
C LEU A 352 -26.04 12.22 3.90
N ASP A 353 -26.81 12.89 4.74
CA ASP A 353 -26.29 13.82 5.76
C ASP A 353 -25.34 13.16 6.75
N ARG A 354 -25.65 11.92 7.12
CA ARG A 354 -24.75 11.15 8.00
C ARG A 354 -23.45 10.80 7.30
N MET A 355 -23.50 10.41 6.02
CA MET A 355 -22.31 10.12 5.22
C MET A 355 -21.47 11.38 5.00
N LEU A 356 -22.10 12.51 4.62
CA LEU A 356 -21.43 13.80 4.45
C LEU A 356 -20.79 14.26 5.77
N GLY A 357 -21.54 14.25 6.86
CA GLY A 357 -21.01 14.64 8.18
C GLY A 357 -19.84 13.75 8.64
N ARG A 358 -19.85 12.45 8.29
CA ARG A 358 -18.71 11.55 8.56
C ARG A 358 -17.49 11.99 7.77
N VAL A 359 -17.64 12.25 6.48
CA VAL A 359 -16.55 12.68 5.59
C VAL A 359 -16.02 14.05 6.00
N GLU A 360 -16.90 15.01 6.32
CA GLU A 360 -16.49 16.32 6.80
C GLU A 360 -15.64 16.23 8.07
N ARG A 361 -16.06 15.46 9.08
CA ARG A 361 -15.30 15.29 10.33
C ARG A 361 -13.97 14.56 10.09
N LEU A 362 -13.98 13.53 9.24
CA LEU A 362 -12.79 12.73 8.95
C LEU A 362 -11.69 13.56 8.27
N PHE A 363 -12.06 14.57 7.49
CA PHE A 363 -11.15 15.45 6.75
C PHE A 363 -11.08 16.88 7.32
N ASN A 364 -11.76 17.17 8.42
CA ASN A 364 -11.68 18.47 9.07
C ASN A 364 -10.44 18.55 9.96
N TYR A 365 -9.40 19.17 9.42
CA TYR A 365 -8.18 19.48 10.15
C TYR A 365 -8.23 20.95 10.58
N SER A 366 -8.08 21.22 11.88
CA SER A 366 -8.16 22.57 12.45
C SER A 366 -7.13 23.55 11.88
N GLU A 367 -6.04 23.08 11.31
CA GLU A 367 -4.97 23.91 10.73
C GLU A 367 -4.72 23.65 9.24
N SER A 368 -5.48 22.80 8.58
CA SER A 368 -5.19 22.43 7.20
C SER A 368 -6.18 23.05 6.21
N PRO A 369 -5.69 23.74 5.15
CA PRO A 369 -6.52 24.13 4.02
C PRO A 369 -7.01 22.91 3.19
N ILE A 370 -6.96 21.70 3.73
CA ILE A 370 -7.32 20.46 3.08
C ILE A 370 -8.72 20.01 3.51
N ILE A 371 -9.68 20.89 3.52
CA ILE A 371 -11.07 20.45 3.62
C ILE A 371 -11.48 20.05 2.20
N PRO A 372 -11.64 18.76 1.89
CA PRO A 372 -11.97 18.36 0.52
C PRO A 372 -13.42 18.66 0.18
N LEU A 373 -14.30 18.83 1.20
CA LEU A 373 -15.74 18.92 1.02
C LEU A 373 -16.35 19.74 2.13
N LYS A 374 -17.27 20.65 1.79
CA LYS A 374 -18.19 21.32 2.73
C LYS A 374 -19.58 21.39 2.15
N THR A 375 -20.58 21.35 3.03
CA THR A 375 -21.97 21.54 2.67
C THR A 375 -22.41 22.95 3.10
N TYR A 376 -22.92 23.74 2.18
CA TYR A 376 -23.45 25.07 2.44
C TYR A 376 -24.93 25.13 2.06
N ARG A 377 -25.69 25.93 2.79
CA ARG A 377 -27.03 26.30 2.43
C ARG A 377 -26.99 27.54 1.55
N THR A 378 -27.53 27.48 0.35
CA THR A 378 -27.62 28.62 -0.54
C THR A 378 -28.86 29.46 -0.17
N LEU A 379 -28.68 30.79 -0.08
CA LEU A 379 -29.74 31.71 0.33
C LEU A 379 -30.88 31.85 -0.70
N GLU A 380 -30.58 31.57 -1.99
CA GLU A 380 -31.53 31.81 -3.09
C GLU A 380 -32.61 30.73 -3.23
N HIS A 381 -32.38 29.49 -2.83
CA HIS A 381 -33.33 28.40 -3.08
C HIS A 381 -33.58 27.44 -1.90
N ASP A 382 -33.12 27.76 -0.71
CA ASP A 382 -33.18 26.87 0.46
C ASP A 382 -32.55 25.46 0.15
N GLN A 383 -31.64 25.40 -0.80
CA GLN A 383 -30.99 24.21 -1.26
C GLN A 383 -29.58 24.10 -0.67
N TYR A 384 -29.20 22.87 -0.33
CA TYR A 384 -27.84 22.59 0.12
C TYR A 384 -26.97 22.20 -1.07
N GLU A 385 -25.81 22.84 -1.17
CA GLU A 385 -24.77 22.52 -2.14
C GLU A 385 -23.55 21.92 -1.46
N VAL A 386 -22.90 21.01 -2.15
CA VAL A 386 -21.68 20.36 -1.71
C VAL A 386 -20.51 20.93 -2.51
N PHE A 387 -19.54 21.50 -1.80
CA PHE A 387 -18.37 22.15 -2.39
C PHE A 387 -17.11 21.34 -2.18
N ILE A 388 -16.32 21.18 -3.23
CA ILE A 388 -14.97 20.59 -3.17
C ILE A 388 -13.93 21.69 -2.99
N HIS A 389 -13.24 21.65 -1.85
CA HIS A 389 -12.15 22.58 -1.58
C HIS A 389 -10.78 22.04 -2.03
N ASN A 390 -10.61 20.71 -2.09
CA ASN A 390 -9.39 20.09 -2.56
C ASN A 390 -9.70 19.01 -3.63
N PRO A 391 -9.70 19.40 -4.92
CA PRO A 391 -10.04 18.49 -6.01
C PRO A 391 -9.04 17.35 -6.18
N HIS A 392 -7.77 17.57 -5.83
CA HIS A 392 -6.73 16.52 -5.94
C HIS A 392 -6.95 15.40 -4.94
N LEU A 393 -7.32 15.76 -3.70
CA LEU A 393 -7.62 14.77 -2.67
C LEU A 393 -8.94 14.05 -2.97
N ALA A 394 -9.96 14.78 -3.43
CA ALA A 394 -11.22 14.20 -3.88
C ALA A 394 -11.00 13.21 -5.04
N ALA A 395 -10.18 13.58 -6.03
CA ALA A 395 -9.80 12.69 -7.14
C ALA A 395 -9.05 11.46 -6.66
N TYR A 396 -8.13 11.59 -5.69
CA TYR A 396 -7.41 10.46 -5.11
C TYR A 396 -8.37 9.38 -4.59
N TYR A 397 -9.35 9.76 -3.78
CA TYR A 397 -10.32 8.80 -3.24
C TYR A 397 -11.32 8.30 -4.28
N SER A 398 -11.69 9.13 -5.25
CA SER A 398 -12.57 8.78 -6.38
C SER A 398 -11.95 7.75 -7.32
N ASN A 399 -10.68 7.91 -7.64
CA ASN A 399 -9.99 7.13 -8.68
C ASN A 399 -9.96 5.63 -8.41
N LYS A 400 -10.04 5.22 -7.14
CA LYS A 400 -10.10 3.80 -6.78
C LYS A 400 -11.34 3.10 -7.34
N LEU A 401 -12.50 3.79 -7.33
CA LEU A 401 -13.74 3.24 -7.88
C LEU A 401 -13.79 3.29 -9.40
N LYS A 402 -13.14 4.26 -10.01
CA LYS A 402 -13.14 4.40 -11.46
C LYS A 402 -12.73 3.12 -12.17
N TYR A 403 -11.61 2.51 -11.77
CA TYR A 403 -11.17 1.23 -12.34
C TYR A 403 -12.20 0.11 -12.17
N MET A 404 -12.92 0.09 -11.04
CA MET A 404 -13.84 -0.99 -10.71
C MET A 404 -15.19 -0.87 -11.43
N LEU A 405 -15.59 0.34 -11.78
CA LEU A 405 -16.84 0.62 -12.49
C LEU A 405 -16.65 0.64 -14.02
N ASP A 406 -15.39 0.70 -14.46
CA ASP A 406 -15.01 0.61 -15.89
C ASP A 406 -14.69 -0.86 -16.32
N LEU A 407 -14.75 -1.82 -15.36
CA LEU A 407 -14.63 -3.27 -15.60
C LEU A 407 -15.98 -3.88 -15.98
#